data_8863b602372ed2db9e80c06a6ae66348
#
_entry.id   8863b602372ed2db9e80c06a6ae66348
#
_cell.length_a   1.000
_cell.length_b   1.000
_cell.length_c   1.000
_cell.angle_alpha   90.00
_cell.angle_beta   90.00
_cell.angle_gamma   90.00
#
_symmetry.space_group_name_H-M   'P 1'
#
loop_
_entity.id
_entity.type
_entity.pdbx_description
1 polymer ?
#
loop_
_entity_poly.entity_id
_entity_poly.type
_entity_poly.pdbx_seq_one_letter_code
_entity_poly.pdbx_strand_id
1 'polypeptide(L)'
;MTGTSIRALAVATLLAGLTAGSVRAEEATINIDNFAFTPAETTVKAGTKVRFVNHDDIPHTIVLANGKVRSKALDTDDSFAFVFDKPGEFVYFCGLHPHMKGEVKVTP
;
A
#
# COMPACT_ATOMS: atom_id res chain seq x y z
N MET A 1 -8.15 59.04 17.06
CA MET A 1 -8.02 58.62 16.95
C MET A 1 -7.81 57.71 16.71
N THR A 2 -7.77 57.16 16.60
CA THR A 2 -7.59 56.55 16.34
C THR A 2 -7.18 55.46 16.09
N GLY A 3 -6.88 55.12 15.91
CA GLY A 3 -6.30 54.27 15.62
C GLY A 3 -6.48 53.18 15.70
N THR A 4 -6.38 52.72 15.79
CA THR A 4 -6.43 51.89 15.88
C THR A 4 -6.42 50.79 15.54
N SER A 5 -6.35 50.38 15.38
CA SER A 5 -6.33 49.50 15.08
C SER A 5 -5.92 48.54 14.74
N ILE A 6 -5.75 48.10 14.54
CA ILE A 6 -5.39 47.38 14.13
C ILE A 6 -5.00 46.40 14.23
N ARG A 7 -4.67 45.88 14.17
CA ARG A 7 -4.25 45.15 14.26
C ARG A 7 -4.42 43.97 14.31
N ALA A 8 -4.28 43.53 14.38
CA ALA A 8 -4.62 42.51 14.67
C ALA A 8 -4.51 41.54 13.85
N LEU A 9 -4.65 41.29 13.32
CA LEU A 9 -4.72 40.45 12.58
C LEU A 9 -3.82 39.54 12.39
N ALA A 10 -3.18 39.55 12.32
CA ALA A 10 -2.17 38.79 12.11
C ALA A 10 -2.27 37.52 12.48
N VAL A 11 -2.56 37.25 13.40
CA VAL A 11 -2.72 36.09 13.82
C VAL A 11 -3.05 35.02 13.09
N ALA A 12 -3.98 35.05 12.56
CA ALA A 12 -4.41 33.96 11.88
C ALA A 12 -3.44 33.18 11.20
N THR A 13 -2.59 33.71 10.68
CA THR A 13 -1.78 33.02 9.91
C THR A 13 -1.21 31.84 10.44
N LEU A 14 -0.90 31.84 11.54
CA LEU A 14 -0.36 30.79 12.07
C LEU A 14 -0.95 29.61 11.91
N LEU A 15 -2.03 29.50 12.04
CA LEU A 15 -2.66 28.34 11.94
C LEU A 15 -2.41 27.56 10.80
N ALA A 16 -2.33 28.10 9.78
CA ALA A 16 -2.17 27.37 8.60
C ALA A 16 -1.10 26.38 8.73
N GLY A 17 -0.09 26.69 9.34
CA GLY A 17 0.97 25.79 9.37
C GLY A 17 0.68 24.53 9.99
N LEU A 18 -0.23 24.48 10.81
CA LEU A 18 -0.49 23.31 11.47
C LEU A 18 -1.03 22.25 10.67
N THR A 19 -1.68 22.54 9.67
CA THR A 19 -2.35 21.52 8.95
C THR A 19 -1.38 20.70 8.21
N ALA A 20 -0.18 21.11 8.13
CA ALA A 20 0.74 20.39 7.39
C ALA A 20 0.98 19.04 7.93
N GLY A 21 0.51 18.75 8.99
CA GLY A 21 0.78 17.50 9.54
C GLY A 21 0.16 16.29 8.97
N SER A 22 -0.64 16.38 8.02
CA SER A 22 -1.31 15.23 7.55
C SER A 22 -0.36 14.37 6.76
N VAL A 23 -0.11 13.17 7.21
CA VAL A 23 0.74 12.23 6.54
C VAL A 23 -0.10 11.04 6.09
N ARG A 24 -0.03 10.65 4.85
CA ARG A 24 -0.80 9.54 4.37
C ARG A 24 0.11 8.37 4.19
N ALA A 25 -0.32 7.23 4.55
CA ALA A 25 0.40 6.00 4.30
C ALA A 25 0.40 5.77 2.82
N GLU A 26 1.48 5.29 2.25
CA GLU A 26 1.54 4.98 0.86
C GLU A 26 0.85 3.66 0.56
N GLU A 27 0.32 3.53 -0.62
CA GLU A 27 -0.35 2.32 -1.03
C GLU A 27 0.11 1.96 -2.44
N ALA A 28 0.30 0.69 -2.71
CA ALA A 28 0.65 0.20 -4.03
C ALA A 28 -0.31 -0.92 -4.38
N THR A 29 -0.57 -1.13 -5.65
CA THR A 29 -1.49 -2.17 -6.10
C THR A 29 -0.76 -3.14 -7.02
N ILE A 30 -0.96 -4.43 -6.78
CA ILE A 30 -0.50 -5.48 -7.65
C ILE A 30 -1.75 -6.18 -8.17
N ASN A 31 -1.87 -6.26 -9.47
CA ASN A 31 -3.03 -6.91 -10.07
C ASN A 31 -2.73 -8.36 -10.39
N ILE A 32 -3.73 -9.21 -10.27
CA ILE A 32 -3.63 -10.60 -10.68
C ILE A 32 -4.50 -10.71 -11.92
N ASP A 33 -3.89 -11.05 -13.04
CA ASP A 33 -4.61 -11.12 -14.28
C ASP A 33 -3.92 -12.16 -15.18
N ASN A 34 -4.69 -13.00 -15.79
CA ASN A 34 -4.21 -14.04 -16.67
C ASN A 34 -3.14 -14.90 -15.99
N PHE A 35 -3.41 -15.30 -14.76
CA PHE A 35 -2.53 -16.15 -13.96
C PHE A 35 -1.14 -15.54 -13.73
N ALA A 36 -1.06 -14.24 -13.64
CA ALA A 36 0.21 -13.55 -13.38
C ALA A 36 0.01 -12.40 -12.44
N PHE A 37 1.04 -12.07 -11.67
CA PHE A 37 1.05 -10.88 -10.84
C PHE A 37 1.65 -9.74 -11.68
N THR A 38 0.98 -8.61 -11.70
CA THR A 38 1.40 -7.46 -12.51
C THR A 38 1.42 -6.20 -11.66
N PRO A 39 2.55 -5.59 -11.46
CA PRO A 39 3.88 -6.02 -11.94
C PRO A 39 4.39 -7.20 -11.14
N ALA A 40 5.27 -7.98 -11.71
CA ALA A 40 5.83 -9.14 -11.03
C ALA A 40 6.81 -8.74 -9.93
N GLU A 41 7.44 -7.59 -10.07
CA GLU A 41 8.32 -7.04 -9.05
C GLU A 41 7.86 -5.64 -8.71
N THR A 42 7.74 -5.34 -7.44
CA THR A 42 7.30 -4.03 -6.97
C THR A 42 8.25 -3.56 -5.89
N THR A 43 8.70 -2.32 -5.97
CA THR A 43 9.57 -1.73 -4.95
C THR A 43 8.77 -0.69 -4.18
N VAL A 44 8.74 -0.79 -2.87
CA VAL A 44 8.00 0.14 -2.02
C VAL A 44 8.84 0.53 -0.82
N LYS A 45 8.45 1.58 -0.13
CA LYS A 45 9.10 1.98 1.11
C LYS A 45 8.48 1.22 2.26
N ALA A 46 9.25 1.03 3.32
CA ALA A 46 8.73 0.38 4.53
C ALA A 46 7.51 1.16 5.04
N GLY A 47 6.48 0.45 5.40
CA GLY A 47 5.22 1.04 5.84
C GLY A 47 4.16 1.12 4.74
N THR A 48 4.49 0.74 3.54
CA THR A 48 3.54 0.80 2.43
C THR A 48 2.54 -0.36 2.51
N LYS A 49 1.28 -0.05 2.28
CA LYS A 49 0.25 -1.07 2.16
C LYS A 49 0.22 -1.54 0.72
N VAL A 50 0.39 -2.82 0.49
CA VAL A 50 0.32 -3.39 -0.85
C VAL A 50 -1.00 -4.14 -0.97
N ARG A 51 -1.78 -3.81 -1.97
CA ARG A 51 -3.08 -4.41 -2.21
C ARG A 51 -2.99 -5.29 -3.45
N PHE A 52 -3.41 -6.54 -3.30
CA PHE A 52 -3.44 -7.49 -4.39
C PHE A 52 -4.89 -7.64 -4.84
N VAL A 53 -5.17 -7.42 -6.10
CA VAL A 53 -6.55 -7.46 -6.62
C VAL A 53 -6.66 -8.55 -7.69
N ASN A 54 -7.59 -9.47 -7.50
CA ASN A 54 -7.79 -10.54 -8.47
C ASN A 54 -8.77 -10.10 -9.57
N HIS A 55 -8.29 -10.06 -10.80
CA HIS A 55 -9.12 -9.74 -11.97
C HIS A 55 -9.44 -10.98 -12.80
N ASP A 56 -8.94 -12.16 -12.41
CA ASP A 56 -9.27 -13.39 -13.13
C ASP A 56 -10.64 -13.92 -12.71
N ASP A 57 -11.18 -14.78 -13.48
CA ASP A 57 -12.48 -15.40 -13.18
C ASP A 57 -12.32 -16.72 -12.42
N ILE A 58 -11.14 -16.97 -11.87
CA ILE A 58 -10.90 -18.10 -10.99
C ILE A 58 -10.21 -17.60 -9.74
N PRO A 59 -10.29 -18.31 -8.63
CA PRO A 59 -9.72 -17.85 -7.39
C PRO A 59 -8.18 -17.96 -7.35
N HIS A 60 -7.58 -17.04 -6.64
CA HIS A 60 -6.14 -17.05 -6.37
C HIS A 60 -5.91 -16.73 -4.89
N THR A 61 -4.74 -17.04 -4.36
CA THR A 61 -4.37 -16.67 -3.00
C THR A 61 -3.01 -16.00 -3.00
N ILE A 62 -2.69 -15.32 -1.92
CA ILE A 62 -1.38 -14.71 -1.72
C ILE A 62 -0.72 -15.40 -0.54
N VAL A 63 0.46 -15.96 -0.77
CA VAL A 63 1.22 -16.62 0.28
C VAL A 63 2.64 -16.07 0.26
N LEU A 64 3.08 -15.48 1.36
CA LEU A 64 4.48 -15.06 1.46
C LEU A 64 5.33 -16.30 1.65
N ALA A 65 6.44 -16.36 0.93
CA ALA A 65 7.31 -17.54 0.96
C ALA A 65 7.86 -17.84 2.34
N ASN A 66 7.94 -16.82 3.22
CA ASN A 66 8.41 -17.03 4.59
C ASN A 66 7.35 -17.74 5.45
N GLY A 67 6.17 -17.99 4.91
CA GLY A 67 5.12 -18.71 5.61
C GLY A 67 4.33 -17.89 6.61
N LYS A 68 4.62 -16.61 6.76
CA LYS A 68 3.98 -15.83 7.79
C LYS A 68 2.68 -15.15 7.38
N VAL A 69 2.41 -15.07 6.11
CA VAL A 69 1.19 -14.43 5.64
C VAL A 69 0.54 -15.29 4.57
N ARG A 70 -0.76 -15.48 4.71
CA ARG A 70 -1.53 -16.23 3.72
C ARG A 70 -2.91 -15.61 3.64
N SER A 71 -3.35 -15.25 2.46
CA SER A 71 -4.71 -14.74 2.29
C SER A 71 -5.70 -15.88 2.20
N LYS A 72 -6.97 -15.57 2.32
CA LYS A 72 -8.01 -16.51 1.95
C LYS A 72 -8.06 -16.51 0.42
N ALA A 73 -8.86 -17.37 -0.17
CA ALA A 73 -9.04 -17.39 -1.60
C ALA A 73 -9.72 -16.09 -2.04
N LEU A 74 -9.18 -15.47 -3.07
CA LEU A 74 -9.72 -14.23 -3.62
C LEU A 74 -10.48 -14.58 -4.89
N ASP A 75 -11.78 -14.30 -4.89
CA ASP A 75 -12.60 -14.48 -6.09
C ASP A 75 -12.42 -13.25 -6.98
N THR A 76 -13.07 -13.22 -8.12
CA THR A 76 -12.99 -12.09 -9.04
C THR A 76 -13.34 -10.79 -8.31
N ASP A 77 -12.51 -9.80 -8.47
CA ASP A 77 -12.61 -8.47 -7.87
C ASP A 77 -12.38 -8.42 -6.36
N ASP A 78 -12.09 -9.53 -5.72
CA ASP A 78 -11.66 -9.51 -4.33
C ASP A 78 -10.23 -9.01 -4.22
N SER A 79 -9.89 -8.50 -3.07
CA SER A 79 -8.53 -8.01 -2.81
C SER A 79 -8.04 -8.43 -1.44
N PHE A 80 -6.73 -8.42 -1.29
CA PHE A 80 -6.05 -8.67 -0.03
C PHE A 80 -4.96 -7.62 0.13
N ALA A 81 -4.87 -7.00 1.27
CA ALA A 81 -3.88 -5.97 1.52
C ALA A 81 -2.99 -6.35 2.69
N PHE A 82 -1.72 -6.03 2.59
CA PHE A 82 -0.75 -6.31 3.64
C PHE A 82 0.24 -5.14 3.72
N VAL A 83 0.58 -4.74 4.93
CA VAL A 83 1.52 -3.65 5.14
C VAL A 83 2.91 -4.23 5.29
N PHE A 84 3.81 -3.84 4.38
CA PHE A 84 5.20 -4.28 4.43
C PHE A 84 6.00 -3.24 5.24
N ASP A 85 6.20 -3.53 6.51
CA ASP A 85 6.79 -2.54 7.42
C ASP A 85 8.28 -2.76 7.68
N LYS A 86 8.88 -3.79 7.12
CA LYS A 86 10.30 -4.06 7.31
C LYS A 86 11.02 -4.11 5.98
N PRO A 87 12.20 -3.51 5.90
CA PRO A 87 12.99 -3.60 4.67
C PRO A 87 13.38 -5.03 4.37
N GLY A 88 13.50 -5.36 3.10
CA GLY A 88 13.90 -6.68 2.66
C GLY A 88 13.26 -7.05 1.35
N GLU A 89 13.45 -8.30 0.95
CA GLU A 89 12.88 -8.83 -0.28
C GLU A 89 11.91 -9.92 0.11
N PHE A 90 10.68 -9.81 -0.34
CA PHE A 90 9.62 -10.72 0.05
C PHE A 90 9.03 -11.37 -1.20
N VAL A 91 9.33 -12.65 -1.38
CA VAL A 91 8.78 -13.42 -2.49
C VAL A 91 7.41 -13.93 -2.05
N TYR A 92 6.46 -13.90 -2.94
CA TYR A 92 5.14 -14.45 -2.68
C TYR A 92 4.71 -15.30 -3.89
N PHE A 93 3.69 -16.11 -3.69
CA PHE A 93 3.17 -16.96 -4.74
C PHE A 93 1.69 -17.22 -4.51
N CYS A 94 1.03 -17.81 -5.50
CA CYS A 94 -0.35 -18.22 -5.34
C CYS A 94 -0.37 -19.64 -4.80
N GLY A 95 -1.04 -19.86 -3.67
CA GLY A 95 -1.09 -21.18 -3.07
C GLY A 95 -1.85 -22.21 -3.90
N LEU A 96 -2.70 -21.77 -4.82
CA LEU A 96 -3.45 -22.67 -5.68
C LEU A 96 -2.69 -22.93 -6.99
N HIS A 97 -1.76 -22.08 -7.36
CA HIS A 97 -0.99 -22.18 -8.58
C HIS A 97 0.46 -21.78 -8.26
N PRO A 98 1.23 -22.65 -7.61
CA PRO A 98 2.50 -22.26 -6.98
C PRO A 98 3.58 -21.69 -7.88
N HIS A 99 3.49 -21.87 -9.19
CA HIS A 99 4.46 -21.27 -10.08
C HIS A 99 4.09 -19.83 -10.44
N MET A 100 2.93 -19.31 -10.01
CA MET A 100 2.63 -17.90 -10.10
C MET A 100 3.37 -17.23 -8.95
N LYS A 101 4.39 -16.45 -9.25
CA LYS A 101 5.25 -15.82 -8.22
C LYS A 101 5.46 -14.35 -8.47
N GLY A 102 5.71 -13.62 -7.43
CA GLY A 102 6.10 -12.21 -7.52
C GLY A 102 6.99 -11.85 -6.36
N GLU A 103 7.42 -10.62 -6.34
CA GLU A 103 8.32 -10.14 -5.30
C GLU A 103 8.04 -8.69 -4.93
N VAL A 104 8.06 -8.39 -3.64
CA VAL A 104 8.00 -7.02 -3.16
C VAL A 104 9.35 -6.70 -2.52
N LYS A 105 10.02 -5.68 -3.02
CA LYS A 105 11.26 -5.20 -2.44
C LYS A 105 10.93 -4.00 -1.58
N VAL A 106 11.28 -4.04 -0.32
CA VAL A 106 10.94 -3.00 0.64
C VAL A 106 12.20 -2.26 1.02
N THR A 107 12.22 -0.94 0.77
CA THR A 107 13.37 -0.10 1.10
C THR A 107 13.12 0.60 2.43
N PRO A 108 14.18 1.02 3.10
CA PRO A 108 14.05 1.74 4.36
C PRO A 108 13.31 3.05 4.26
#